data_f0312e44944b8886050164f548d1c429
#
_entry.id   f0312e44944b8886050164f548d1c429
#
_cell.length_a   1.000
_cell.length_b   1.000
_cell.length_c   1.000
_cell.angle_alpha   90.00
_cell.angle_beta   90.00
_cell.angle_gamma   90.00
#
_symmetry.space_group_name_H-M   'P 1'
#
loop_
_entity.id
_entity.type
_entity.pdbx_description
1 polymer ?
#
loop_
_entity_poly.entity_id
_entity_poly.type
_entity_poly.pdbx_seq_one_letter_code
_entity_poly.pdbx_strand_id
1 'polypeptide(L)'
;MQKISKKSIPNILTIIRIIFAILAILFACLYGIKDSLFYRSLYKYSLLGVELNIPITYVITGCIFAIASATDWLDGYLARKHNWISDFGKLWDPIADKILVDGILITLAINHSIPVFIPIIMICRDIVVDAMRMYASSKGIVVAANIWGKLKTIIQMVAIITTLFAFGIFPSDIESKYLYVFYVINSLHLIACVFSITSGIIYGLNINKEVKETNAKK
;
A
#
# COMPACT_ATOMS: atom_id res chain seq x y z
N MET A 1 -31.69 -11.39 18.21
CA MET A 1 -30.50 -10.63 17.81
C MET A 1 -29.34 -11.06 18.71
N GLN A 2 -28.38 -11.86 18.20
CA GLN A 2 -27.20 -12.23 18.97
C GLN A 2 -26.37 -10.96 19.23
N LYS A 3 -26.12 -10.67 20.50
CA LYS A 3 -25.25 -9.57 20.93
C LYS A 3 -23.84 -9.84 20.37
N ILE A 4 -23.40 -9.07 19.37
CA ILE A 4 -22.04 -9.15 18.81
C ILE A 4 -21.07 -9.04 20.00
N SER A 5 -20.27 -10.09 20.21
CA SER A 5 -19.26 -10.06 21.24
C SER A 5 -18.28 -8.91 20.96
N LYS A 6 -17.95 -8.10 21.93
CA LYS A 6 -16.99 -6.98 21.78
C LYS A 6 -15.64 -7.43 21.19
N LYS A 7 -15.27 -8.69 21.34
CA LYS A 7 -14.10 -9.33 20.73
C LYS A 7 -14.22 -9.57 19.23
N SER A 8 -15.44 -9.54 18.66
CA SER A 8 -15.66 -9.77 17.21
C SER A 8 -15.54 -8.49 16.39
N ILE A 9 -15.51 -7.30 17.02
CA ILE A 9 -15.46 -6.02 16.31
C ILE A 9 -14.21 -5.89 15.43
N PRO A 10 -12.98 -6.17 15.90
CA PRO A 10 -11.80 -6.10 15.03
C PRO A 10 -11.90 -7.02 13.81
N ASN A 11 -12.38 -8.26 14.00
CA ASN A 11 -12.51 -9.22 12.90
C ASN A 11 -13.48 -8.74 11.80
N ILE A 12 -14.59 -8.09 12.21
CA ILE A 12 -15.55 -7.52 11.26
C ILE A 12 -14.90 -6.37 10.49
N LEU A 13 -14.12 -5.51 11.15
CA LEU A 13 -13.42 -4.39 10.51
C LEU A 13 -12.36 -4.88 9.49
N THR A 14 -11.64 -5.96 9.81
CA THR A 14 -10.71 -6.60 8.86
C THR A 14 -11.44 -7.11 7.60
N ILE A 15 -12.59 -7.78 7.77
CA ILE A 15 -13.40 -8.27 6.64
C ILE A 15 -13.92 -7.09 5.79
N ILE A 16 -14.43 -6.04 6.43
CA ILE A 16 -14.90 -4.83 5.75
C ILE A 16 -13.75 -4.19 4.94
N ARG A 17 -12.53 -4.15 5.50
CA ARG A 17 -11.33 -3.65 4.80
C ARG A 17 -11.00 -4.47 3.57
N ILE A 18 -11.07 -5.81 3.63
CA ILE A 18 -10.87 -6.66 2.46
C ILE A 18 -11.91 -6.37 1.38
N ILE A 19 -13.17 -6.19 1.75
CA ILE A 19 -14.22 -5.83 0.81
C ILE A 19 -13.93 -4.45 0.19
N PHE A 20 -13.54 -3.46 0.98
CA PHE A 20 -13.15 -2.14 0.47
C PHE A 20 -11.92 -2.20 -0.42
N ALA A 21 -10.93 -3.04 -0.11
CA ALA A 21 -9.77 -3.24 -0.96
C ALA A 21 -10.17 -3.79 -2.34
N ILE A 22 -11.02 -4.81 -2.37
CA ILE A 22 -11.51 -5.39 -3.63
C ILE A 22 -12.32 -4.36 -4.42
N LEU A 23 -13.22 -3.62 -3.76
CA LEU A 23 -14.01 -2.57 -4.40
C LEU A 23 -13.10 -1.44 -4.97
N ALA A 24 -12.12 -0.99 -4.21
CA ALA A 24 -11.18 0.03 -4.65
C ALA A 24 -10.41 -0.41 -5.91
N ILE A 25 -9.90 -1.65 -5.92
CA ILE A 25 -9.20 -2.22 -7.07
C ILE A 25 -10.15 -2.32 -8.28
N LEU A 26 -11.37 -2.80 -8.08
CA LEU A 26 -12.37 -2.91 -9.16
C LEU A 26 -12.67 -1.53 -9.77
N PHE A 27 -12.93 -0.51 -8.94
CA PHE A 27 -13.18 0.85 -9.43
C PHE A 27 -11.98 1.43 -10.18
N ALA A 28 -10.76 1.20 -9.70
CA ALA A 28 -9.56 1.64 -10.39
C ALA A 28 -9.36 0.91 -11.73
N CYS A 29 -9.73 -0.38 -11.83
CA CYS A 29 -9.68 -1.15 -13.06
C CYS A 29 -10.75 -0.73 -14.08
N LEU A 30 -11.91 -0.22 -13.65
CA LEU A 30 -12.98 0.22 -14.55
C LEU A 30 -12.56 1.34 -15.50
N TYR A 31 -11.55 2.10 -15.17
CA TYR A 31 -10.98 3.09 -16.09
C TYR A 31 -10.43 2.45 -17.38
N GLY A 32 -9.85 1.26 -17.30
CA GLY A 32 -9.31 0.54 -18.47
C GLY A 32 -10.37 0.10 -19.48
N ILE A 33 -11.66 0.16 -19.12
CA ILE A 33 -12.77 -0.21 -20.00
C ILE A 33 -13.18 1.04 -20.82
N LYS A 34 -12.65 1.17 -22.03
CA LYS A 34 -13.04 2.21 -22.99
C LYS A 34 -14.54 2.11 -23.23
N ASP A 35 -15.21 3.26 -23.41
CA ASP A 35 -16.66 3.38 -23.63
C ASP A 35 -17.56 3.11 -22.40
N SER A 36 -17.00 2.94 -21.21
CA SER A 36 -17.80 2.90 -19.98
C SER A 36 -18.16 4.31 -19.51
N LEU A 37 -19.32 4.44 -18.80
CA LEU A 37 -19.69 5.66 -18.08
C LEU A 37 -18.58 6.11 -17.10
N PHE A 38 -17.72 5.19 -16.68
CA PHE A 38 -16.64 5.38 -15.73
C PHE A 38 -15.34 5.92 -16.37
N TYR A 39 -15.22 5.92 -17.71
CA TYR A 39 -14.09 6.51 -18.43
C TYR A 39 -14.11 8.05 -18.41
N ARG A 40 -15.17 8.65 -17.90
CA ARG A 40 -15.31 10.11 -17.87
C ARG A 40 -14.28 10.76 -16.95
N SER A 41 -13.46 11.65 -17.51
CA SER A 41 -12.58 12.51 -16.71
C SER A 41 -13.41 13.51 -15.89
N LEU A 42 -13.10 13.60 -14.59
CA LEU A 42 -13.67 14.62 -13.72
C LEU A 42 -12.96 15.96 -13.94
N TYR A 43 -11.63 15.92 -14.01
CA TYR A 43 -10.78 17.08 -14.25
C TYR A 43 -9.73 16.77 -15.32
N LYS A 44 -9.47 17.77 -16.16
CA LYS A 44 -8.32 17.81 -17.06
C LYS A 44 -7.58 19.10 -16.81
N TYR A 45 -6.27 19.03 -16.61
CA TYR A 45 -5.44 20.21 -16.46
C TYR A 45 -4.05 19.95 -17.01
N SER A 46 -3.36 21.02 -17.39
CA SER A 46 -2.00 20.95 -17.88
C SER A 46 -1.02 21.32 -16.77
N LEU A 47 -0.08 20.43 -16.50
CA LEU A 47 1.00 20.66 -15.55
C LEU A 47 2.33 20.51 -16.27
N LEU A 48 3.15 21.58 -16.29
CA LEU A 48 4.45 21.60 -16.97
C LEU A 48 4.38 21.16 -18.46
N GLY A 49 3.27 21.45 -19.14
CA GLY A 49 3.05 21.11 -20.54
C GLY A 49 2.51 19.69 -20.80
N VAL A 50 2.27 18.91 -19.75
CA VAL A 50 1.65 17.57 -19.85
C VAL A 50 0.18 17.67 -19.46
N GLU A 51 -0.71 17.14 -20.28
CA GLU A 51 -2.13 17.01 -19.94
C GLU A 51 -2.34 15.83 -18.99
N LEU A 52 -2.81 16.13 -17.80
CA LEU A 52 -3.18 15.15 -16.79
C LEU A 52 -4.69 14.96 -16.76
N ASN A 53 -5.11 13.72 -16.58
CA ASN A 53 -6.51 13.34 -16.57
C ASN A 53 -6.86 12.62 -15.25
N ILE A 54 -7.77 13.19 -14.47
CA ILE A 54 -8.27 12.59 -13.24
C ILE A 54 -9.67 12.04 -13.51
N PRO A 55 -9.83 10.73 -13.68
CA PRO A 55 -11.13 10.11 -13.88
C PRO A 55 -11.92 10.06 -12.57
N ILE A 56 -13.24 10.04 -12.68
CA ILE A 56 -14.12 9.91 -11.52
C ILE A 56 -13.87 8.62 -10.73
N THR A 57 -13.46 7.55 -11.41
CA THR A 57 -13.08 6.27 -10.78
C THR A 57 -11.92 6.42 -9.82
N TYR A 58 -10.92 7.26 -10.14
CA TYR A 58 -9.79 7.52 -9.26
C TYR A 58 -10.20 8.25 -7.98
N VAL A 59 -11.10 9.21 -8.10
CA VAL A 59 -11.63 9.93 -6.92
C VAL A 59 -12.40 8.96 -6.02
N ILE A 60 -13.26 8.11 -6.59
CA ILE A 60 -14.00 7.09 -5.83
C ILE A 60 -13.02 6.11 -5.18
N THR A 61 -12.05 5.60 -5.93
CA THR A 61 -10.99 4.71 -5.42
C THR A 61 -10.23 5.36 -4.29
N GLY A 62 -9.84 6.63 -4.44
CA GLY A 62 -9.14 7.40 -3.43
C GLY A 62 -9.95 7.56 -2.14
N CYS A 63 -11.24 7.83 -2.24
CA CYS A 63 -12.13 7.89 -1.08
C CYS A 63 -12.22 6.54 -0.36
N ILE A 64 -12.42 5.44 -1.10
CA ILE A 64 -12.48 4.09 -0.53
C ILE A 64 -11.14 3.73 0.14
N PHE A 65 -10.02 4.02 -0.54
CA PHE A 65 -8.67 3.78 -0.01
C PHE A 65 -8.41 4.57 1.27
N ALA A 66 -8.76 5.86 1.31
CA ALA A 66 -8.60 6.70 2.48
C ALA A 66 -9.45 6.20 3.67
N ILE A 67 -10.70 5.81 3.43
CA ILE A 67 -11.59 5.24 4.46
C ILE A 67 -11.02 3.92 4.97
N ALA A 68 -10.59 3.02 4.07
CA ALA A 68 -10.02 1.72 4.44
C ALA A 68 -8.73 1.89 5.27
N SER A 69 -7.86 2.80 4.89
CA SER A 69 -6.62 3.10 5.62
C SER A 69 -6.89 3.77 6.98
N ALA A 70 -7.86 4.66 7.06
CA ALA A 70 -8.25 5.30 8.32
C ALA A 70 -8.89 4.30 9.30
N THR A 71 -9.71 3.37 8.80
CA THR A 71 -10.30 2.30 9.61
C THR A 71 -9.24 1.35 10.15
N ASP A 72 -8.20 1.01 9.38
CA ASP A 72 -7.05 0.21 9.85
C ASP A 72 -6.33 0.86 11.03
N TRP A 73 -6.05 2.15 10.90
CA TRP A 73 -5.42 2.88 12.01
C TRP A 73 -6.30 2.90 13.26
N LEU A 74 -7.60 3.09 13.08
CA LEU A 74 -8.57 3.20 14.18
C LEU A 74 -8.77 1.86 14.90
N ASP A 75 -8.95 0.75 14.15
CA ASP A 75 -9.16 -0.57 14.75
C ASP A 75 -7.88 -1.09 15.43
N GLY A 76 -6.72 -0.85 14.83
CA GLY A 76 -5.44 -1.14 15.46
C GLY A 76 -5.21 -0.35 16.77
N TYR A 77 -5.66 0.91 16.82
CA TYR A 77 -5.64 1.70 18.06
C TYR A 77 -6.60 1.14 19.11
N LEU A 78 -7.87 0.86 18.73
CA LEU A 78 -8.90 0.33 19.64
C LEU A 78 -8.53 -1.06 20.17
N ALA A 79 -8.03 -1.95 19.32
CA ALA A 79 -7.62 -3.30 19.69
C ALA A 79 -6.50 -3.28 20.74
N ARG A 80 -5.50 -2.40 20.57
CA ARG A 80 -4.42 -2.23 21.56
C ARG A 80 -4.93 -1.62 22.87
N LYS A 81 -5.78 -0.59 22.81
CA LYS A 81 -6.32 0.10 23.99
C LYS A 81 -7.18 -0.81 24.87
N HIS A 82 -7.94 -1.72 24.26
CA HIS A 82 -8.90 -2.58 24.96
C HIS A 82 -8.47 -4.04 25.09
N ASN A 83 -7.25 -4.41 24.62
CA ASN A 83 -6.77 -5.80 24.58
C ASN A 83 -7.72 -6.75 23.83
N TRP A 84 -8.37 -6.27 22.75
CA TRP A 84 -9.25 -7.06 21.89
C TRP A 84 -8.50 -7.70 20.73
N ILE A 85 -7.36 -8.29 21.04
CA ILE A 85 -6.52 -8.94 20.04
C ILE A 85 -7.09 -10.32 19.75
N SER A 86 -7.43 -10.59 18.48
CA SER A 86 -7.88 -11.89 18.02
C SER A 86 -6.81 -12.56 17.16
N ASP A 87 -6.78 -13.91 17.16
CA ASP A 87 -5.84 -14.65 16.31
C ASP A 87 -6.21 -14.51 14.82
N PHE A 88 -7.50 -14.35 14.52
CA PHE A 88 -7.99 -14.05 13.17
C PHE A 88 -7.43 -12.71 12.68
N GLY A 89 -7.56 -11.62 13.47
CA GLY A 89 -7.03 -10.30 13.10
C GLY A 89 -5.51 -10.32 12.90
N LYS A 90 -4.76 -10.95 13.81
CA LYS A 90 -3.30 -11.07 13.66
C LYS A 90 -2.86 -11.66 12.31
N LEU A 91 -3.63 -12.60 11.77
CA LEU A 91 -3.33 -13.25 10.49
C LEU A 91 -3.83 -12.43 9.31
N TRP A 92 -5.05 -11.91 9.38
CA TRP A 92 -5.73 -11.31 8.23
C TRP A 92 -5.45 -9.81 8.05
N ASP A 93 -5.13 -9.06 9.13
CA ASP A 93 -4.82 -7.62 9.01
C ASP A 93 -3.63 -7.36 8.08
N PRO A 94 -2.47 -8.06 8.19
CA PRO A 94 -1.36 -7.87 7.26
C PRO A 94 -1.70 -8.26 5.81
N ILE A 95 -2.60 -9.23 5.63
CA ILE A 95 -3.04 -9.67 4.30
C ILE A 95 -3.96 -8.62 3.69
N ALA A 96 -4.92 -8.11 4.46
CA ALA A 96 -5.87 -7.09 4.01
C ALA A 96 -5.15 -5.80 3.59
N ASP A 97 -4.17 -5.35 4.39
CA ASP A 97 -3.35 -4.18 4.07
C ASP A 97 -2.58 -4.36 2.75
N LYS A 98 -1.96 -5.52 2.54
CA LYS A 98 -1.27 -5.80 1.28
C LYS A 98 -2.20 -5.86 0.08
N ILE A 99 -3.35 -6.53 0.20
CA ILE A 99 -4.34 -6.56 -0.89
C ILE A 99 -4.72 -5.13 -1.28
N LEU A 100 -4.97 -4.27 -0.30
CA LEU A 100 -5.36 -2.88 -0.55
C LEU A 100 -4.22 -2.09 -1.23
N VAL A 101 -3.04 -2.07 -0.63
CA VAL A 101 -1.94 -1.21 -1.07
C VAL A 101 -1.31 -1.73 -2.34
N ASP A 102 -0.96 -3.02 -2.40
CA ASP A 102 -0.30 -3.62 -3.56
C ASP A 102 -1.25 -3.69 -4.77
N GLY A 103 -2.53 -4.01 -4.52
CA GLY A 103 -3.55 -4.02 -5.57
C GLY A 103 -3.74 -2.66 -6.22
N ILE A 104 -3.80 -1.58 -5.44
CA ILE A 104 -3.87 -0.21 -5.97
C ILE A 104 -2.59 0.16 -6.72
N LEU A 105 -1.40 -0.15 -6.19
CA LEU A 105 -0.14 0.14 -6.89
C LEU A 105 -0.06 -0.56 -8.25
N ILE A 106 -0.46 -1.83 -8.33
CA ILE A 106 -0.50 -2.57 -9.60
C ILE A 106 -1.46 -1.88 -10.57
N THR A 107 -2.65 -1.51 -10.11
CA THR A 107 -3.65 -0.86 -10.97
C THR A 107 -3.19 0.51 -11.46
N LEU A 108 -2.54 1.31 -10.60
CA LEU A 108 -1.95 2.59 -10.99
C LEU A 108 -0.86 2.42 -12.05
N ALA A 109 -0.06 1.36 -11.97
CA ALA A 109 0.96 1.06 -12.98
C ALA A 109 0.35 0.61 -14.32
N ILE A 110 -0.67 -0.24 -14.29
CA ILE A 110 -1.42 -0.66 -15.49
C ILE A 110 -2.04 0.55 -16.20
N ASN A 111 -2.56 1.49 -15.44
CA ASN A 111 -3.19 2.71 -15.96
C ASN A 111 -2.17 3.83 -16.31
N HIS A 112 -0.88 3.54 -16.37
CA HIS A 112 0.19 4.51 -16.67
C HIS A 112 0.27 5.72 -15.71
N SER A 113 -0.24 5.58 -14.48
CA SER A 113 -0.15 6.65 -13.47
C SER A 113 1.21 6.66 -12.76
N ILE A 114 1.83 5.49 -12.61
CA ILE A 114 3.15 5.32 -11.98
C ILE A 114 4.05 4.41 -12.82
N PRO A 115 5.37 4.52 -12.70
CA PRO A 115 6.31 3.59 -13.34
C PRO A 115 6.10 2.14 -12.87
N VAL A 116 6.08 1.19 -13.81
CA VAL A 116 5.81 -0.24 -13.54
C VAL A 116 6.80 -0.88 -12.56
N PHE A 117 8.06 -0.43 -12.55
CA PHE A 117 9.07 -0.98 -11.63
C PHE A 117 8.77 -0.67 -10.15
N ILE A 118 7.98 0.37 -9.85
CA ILE A 118 7.65 0.77 -8.48
C ILE A 118 6.89 -0.35 -7.73
N PRO A 119 5.70 -0.82 -8.21
CA PRO A 119 5.01 -1.92 -7.54
C PRO A 119 5.85 -3.19 -7.50
N ILE A 120 6.60 -3.50 -8.57
CA ILE A 120 7.46 -4.69 -8.60
C ILE A 120 8.46 -4.66 -7.44
N ILE A 121 9.22 -3.58 -7.29
CA ILE A 121 10.22 -3.43 -6.22
C ILE A 121 9.57 -3.51 -4.84
N MET A 122 8.44 -2.82 -4.66
CA MET A 122 7.77 -2.74 -3.36
C MET A 122 7.20 -4.10 -2.93
N ILE A 123 6.51 -4.80 -3.83
CA ILE A 123 5.92 -6.11 -3.57
C ILE A 123 7.02 -7.15 -3.32
N CYS A 124 8.04 -7.23 -4.19
CA CYS A 124 9.16 -8.15 -4.01
C CYS A 124 9.85 -7.95 -2.64
N ARG A 125 10.10 -6.69 -2.29
CA ARG A 125 10.72 -6.37 -0.99
C ARG A 125 9.81 -6.78 0.18
N ASP A 126 8.52 -6.55 0.10
CA ASP A 126 7.59 -6.89 1.18
C ASP A 126 7.50 -8.40 1.38
N ILE A 127 7.51 -9.19 0.29
CA ILE A 127 7.59 -10.65 0.34
C ILE A 127 8.90 -11.11 1.00
N VAL A 128 10.04 -10.54 0.60
CA VAL A 128 11.35 -10.89 1.16
C VAL A 128 11.41 -10.58 2.65
N VAL A 129 10.93 -9.42 3.07
CA VAL A 129 10.94 -9.03 4.51
C VAL A 129 10.01 -9.93 5.32
N ASP A 130 8.86 -10.33 4.78
CA ASP A 130 7.97 -11.25 5.48
C ASP A 130 8.57 -12.65 5.60
N ALA A 131 9.22 -13.14 4.55
CA ALA A 131 9.97 -14.40 4.61
C ALA A 131 11.08 -14.35 5.68
N MET A 132 11.82 -13.24 5.74
CA MET A 132 12.83 -13.02 6.77
C MET A 132 12.22 -12.98 8.18
N ARG A 133 11.04 -12.36 8.34
CA ARG A 133 10.32 -12.31 9.61
C ARG A 133 9.86 -13.69 10.06
N MET A 134 9.31 -14.49 9.14
CA MET A 134 8.91 -15.86 9.42
C MET A 134 10.11 -16.74 9.81
N TYR A 135 11.23 -16.58 9.10
CA TYR A 135 12.48 -17.29 9.44
C TYR A 135 13.00 -16.92 10.84
N ALA A 136 13.04 -15.62 11.19
CA ALA A 136 13.46 -15.17 12.51
C ALA A 136 12.53 -15.76 13.61
N SER A 137 11.22 -15.70 13.39
CA SER A 137 10.22 -16.26 14.32
C SER A 137 10.38 -17.76 14.53
N SER A 138 10.69 -18.53 13.48
CA SER A 138 10.96 -19.98 13.59
C SER A 138 12.20 -20.30 14.43
N LYS A 139 13.12 -19.34 14.57
CA LYS A 139 14.30 -19.43 15.45
C LYS A 139 14.05 -18.87 16.86
N GLY A 140 12.81 -18.45 17.17
CA GLY A 140 12.48 -17.82 18.44
C GLY A 140 13.01 -16.39 18.59
N ILE A 141 13.44 -15.76 17.49
CA ILE A 141 14.00 -14.40 17.47
C ILE A 141 12.87 -13.41 17.14
N VAL A 142 12.68 -12.42 18.01
CA VAL A 142 11.70 -11.35 17.81
C VAL A 142 12.43 -10.07 17.43
N VAL A 143 12.45 -9.76 16.14
CA VAL A 143 13.07 -8.53 15.64
C VAL A 143 12.07 -7.38 15.70
N ALA A 144 12.43 -6.30 16.40
CA ALA A 144 11.60 -5.11 16.52
C ALA A 144 11.36 -4.43 15.15
N ALA A 145 10.16 -3.84 15.00
CA ALA A 145 9.82 -3.07 13.81
C ALA A 145 10.76 -1.87 13.65
N ASN A 146 11.38 -1.74 12.48
CA ASN A 146 12.27 -0.62 12.17
C ASN A 146 11.45 0.64 11.85
N ILE A 147 11.94 1.81 12.31
CA ILE A 147 11.34 3.12 12.03
C ILE A 147 11.27 3.41 10.52
N TRP A 148 12.28 2.97 9.75
CA TRP A 148 12.34 3.11 8.31
C TRP A 148 11.19 2.38 7.59
N GLY A 149 10.78 1.22 8.11
CA GLY A 149 9.63 0.49 7.60
C GLY A 149 8.31 1.22 7.82
N LYS A 150 8.14 1.89 8.98
CA LYS A 150 6.96 2.71 9.26
C LYS A 150 6.91 3.93 8.35
N LEU A 151 8.06 4.60 8.16
CA LEU A 151 8.16 5.77 7.29
C LEU A 151 7.85 5.43 5.83
N LYS A 152 8.38 4.29 5.33
CA LYS A 152 8.02 3.73 4.01
C LYS A 152 6.51 3.65 3.82
N THR A 153 5.79 3.06 4.77
CA THR A 153 4.35 2.85 4.65
C THR A 153 3.60 4.18 4.62
N ILE A 154 3.97 5.15 5.45
CA ILE A 154 3.34 6.48 5.47
C ILE A 154 3.57 7.20 4.13
N ILE A 155 4.81 7.24 3.64
CA ILE A 155 5.13 7.90 2.36
C ILE A 155 4.39 7.22 1.21
N GLN A 156 4.33 5.90 1.20
CA GLN A 156 3.61 5.12 0.18
C GLN A 156 2.12 5.42 0.17
N MET A 157 1.46 5.49 1.33
CA MET A 157 0.04 5.85 1.42
C MET A 157 -0.22 7.28 0.93
N VAL A 158 0.63 8.24 1.31
CA VAL A 158 0.55 9.63 0.84
C VAL A 158 0.75 9.68 -0.68
N ALA A 159 1.72 8.96 -1.22
CA ALA A 159 1.97 8.90 -2.66
C ALA A 159 0.77 8.36 -3.44
N ILE A 160 0.15 7.26 -2.98
CA ILE A 160 -1.06 6.70 -3.59
C ILE A 160 -2.20 7.71 -3.57
N ILE A 161 -2.48 8.33 -2.43
CA ILE A 161 -3.55 9.33 -2.29
C ILE A 161 -3.29 10.52 -3.23
N THR A 162 -2.06 11.02 -3.27
CA THR A 162 -1.69 12.13 -4.15
C THR A 162 -1.88 11.77 -5.62
N THR A 163 -1.52 10.56 -6.03
CA THR A 163 -1.73 10.10 -7.41
C THR A 163 -3.22 10.01 -7.75
N LEU A 164 -4.03 9.46 -6.87
CA LEU A 164 -5.47 9.29 -7.11
C LEU A 164 -6.23 10.61 -7.18
N PHE A 165 -5.88 11.61 -6.36
CA PHE A 165 -6.63 12.87 -6.27
C PHE A 165 -6.01 14.03 -7.06
N ALA A 166 -4.69 14.03 -7.26
CA ALA A 166 -4.00 15.17 -7.84
C ALA A 166 -3.35 14.86 -9.19
N PHE A 167 -2.68 13.73 -9.36
CA PHE A 167 -1.91 13.49 -10.57
C PHE A 167 -2.63 12.64 -11.62
N GLY A 168 -3.50 11.72 -11.19
CA GLY A 168 -4.32 10.92 -12.10
C GLY A 168 -3.50 10.08 -13.08
N ILE A 169 -3.84 10.16 -14.36
CA ILE A 169 -3.32 9.32 -15.43
C ILE A 169 -2.56 10.16 -16.43
N PHE A 170 -1.40 9.67 -16.83
CA PHE A 170 -0.58 10.25 -17.89
C PHE A 170 -1.02 9.73 -19.27
N PRO A 171 -0.79 10.51 -20.34
CA PRO A 171 -0.94 10.02 -21.71
C PRO A 171 -0.05 8.78 -21.94
N SER A 172 -0.56 7.78 -22.68
CA SER A 172 0.20 6.58 -23.03
C SER A 172 1.45 6.86 -23.85
N ASP A 173 1.41 7.94 -24.64
CA ASP A 173 2.43 8.33 -25.59
C ASP A 173 3.19 9.60 -25.12
N ILE A 174 3.72 9.54 -23.88
CA ILE A 174 4.54 10.63 -23.35
C ILE A 174 5.78 10.81 -24.23
N GLU A 175 5.90 11.97 -24.90
CA GLU A 175 7.11 12.33 -25.60
C GLU A 175 8.32 12.34 -24.65
N SER A 176 9.48 11.93 -25.16
CA SER A 176 10.72 11.82 -24.35
C SER A 176 11.07 13.12 -23.59
N LYS A 177 10.71 14.29 -24.16
CA LYS A 177 10.92 15.60 -23.53
C LYS A 177 10.14 15.81 -22.23
N TYR A 178 9.02 15.06 -22.01
CA TYR A 178 8.19 15.16 -20.81
C TYR A 178 8.44 14.02 -19.82
N LEU A 179 9.35 13.11 -20.12
CA LEU A 179 9.65 11.98 -19.25
C LEU A 179 10.12 12.43 -17.85
N TYR A 180 10.86 13.55 -17.79
CA TYR A 180 11.26 14.13 -16.51
C TYR A 180 10.07 14.59 -15.66
N VAL A 181 8.99 15.11 -16.29
CA VAL A 181 7.76 15.53 -15.57
C VAL A 181 7.11 14.33 -14.91
N PHE A 182 7.04 13.21 -15.64
CA PHE A 182 6.51 11.95 -15.10
C PHE A 182 7.27 11.49 -13.84
N TYR A 183 8.61 11.53 -13.86
CA TYR A 183 9.41 11.15 -12.70
C TYR A 183 9.36 12.17 -11.57
N VAL A 184 9.28 13.47 -11.87
CA VAL A 184 9.13 14.54 -10.86
C VAL A 184 7.78 14.37 -10.12
N ILE A 185 6.70 14.16 -10.85
CA ILE A 185 5.37 13.93 -10.27
C ILE A 185 5.36 12.64 -9.42
N ASN A 186 6.04 11.59 -9.89
CA ASN A 186 6.15 10.33 -9.17
C ASN A 186 7.28 10.30 -8.12
N SER A 187 7.87 11.45 -7.78
CA SER A 187 8.99 11.51 -6.82
C SER A 187 8.66 10.91 -5.45
N LEU A 188 7.42 11.08 -4.96
CA LEU A 188 6.98 10.47 -3.71
C LEU A 188 7.02 8.94 -3.76
N HIS A 189 6.61 8.33 -4.88
CA HIS A 189 6.71 6.89 -5.08
C HIS A 189 8.16 6.42 -5.15
N LEU A 190 9.04 7.20 -5.81
CA LEU A 190 10.47 6.91 -5.88
C LEU A 190 11.12 6.97 -4.48
N ILE A 191 10.78 8.00 -3.71
CA ILE A 191 11.22 8.14 -2.31
C ILE A 191 10.75 6.94 -1.49
N ALA A 192 9.47 6.55 -1.61
CA ALA A 192 8.95 5.36 -0.94
C ALA A 192 9.70 4.08 -1.32
N CYS A 193 10.10 3.91 -2.59
CA CYS A 193 10.94 2.79 -3.04
C CYS A 193 12.31 2.79 -2.35
N VAL A 194 12.97 3.94 -2.27
CA VAL A 194 14.27 4.07 -1.58
C VAL A 194 14.15 3.69 -0.11
N PHE A 195 13.14 4.23 0.60
CA PHE A 195 12.87 3.83 2.00
C PHE A 195 12.50 2.35 2.13
N SER A 196 11.80 1.80 1.15
CA SER A 196 11.45 0.38 1.12
C SER A 196 12.70 -0.50 1.05
N ILE A 197 13.59 -0.24 0.10
CA ILE A 197 14.83 -1.00 -0.09
C ILE A 197 15.74 -0.87 1.15
N THR A 198 16.00 0.36 1.60
CA THR A 198 16.88 0.62 2.74
C THR A 198 16.38 -0.04 4.02
N SER A 199 15.06 0.06 4.30
CA SER A 199 14.48 -0.61 5.47
C SER A 199 14.54 -2.13 5.37
N GLY A 200 14.44 -2.71 4.16
CA GLY A 200 14.59 -4.14 3.93
C GLY A 200 16.01 -4.64 4.21
N ILE A 201 17.02 -3.90 3.72
CA ILE A 201 18.44 -4.21 3.96
C ILE A 201 18.75 -4.14 5.46
N ILE A 202 18.36 -3.05 6.14
CA ILE A 202 18.60 -2.89 7.58
C ILE A 202 17.92 -4.02 8.37
N TYR A 203 16.71 -4.40 7.99
CA TYR A 203 15.98 -5.50 8.63
C TYR A 203 16.72 -6.83 8.49
N GLY A 204 17.21 -7.15 7.29
CA GLY A 204 17.99 -8.36 7.03
C GLY A 204 19.32 -8.40 7.81
N LEU A 205 20.01 -7.26 7.90
CA LEU A 205 21.24 -7.16 8.68
C LEU A 205 21.01 -7.39 10.16
N ASN A 206 19.93 -6.83 10.72
CA ASN A 206 19.56 -7.02 12.13
C ASN A 206 19.23 -8.48 12.44
N ILE A 207 18.45 -9.14 11.59
CA ILE A 207 18.15 -10.57 11.76
C ILE A 207 19.44 -11.39 11.73
N ASN A 208 20.30 -11.14 10.75
CA ASN A 208 21.56 -11.90 10.63
C ASN A 208 22.45 -11.74 11.86
N LYS A 209 22.51 -10.55 12.45
CA LYS A 209 23.21 -10.28 13.70
C LYS A 209 22.63 -11.09 14.87
N GLU A 210 21.32 -11.04 15.10
CA GLU A 210 20.68 -11.75 16.19
C GLU A 210 20.74 -13.27 16.05
N VAL A 211 20.64 -13.79 14.82
CA VAL A 211 20.83 -15.24 14.55
C VAL A 211 22.25 -15.68 14.91
N LYS A 212 23.29 -14.90 14.55
CA LYS A 212 24.67 -15.20 14.91
C LYS A 212 24.90 -15.20 16.42
N GLU A 213 24.34 -14.21 17.13
CA GLU A 213 24.45 -14.12 18.60
C GLU A 213 23.73 -15.28 19.30
N THR A 214 22.58 -15.71 18.78
CA THR A 214 21.83 -16.86 19.34
C THR A 214 22.59 -18.17 19.12
N ASN A 215 23.22 -18.36 17.96
CA ASN A 215 24.02 -19.55 17.66
C ASN A 215 25.33 -19.60 18.46
N ALA A 216 25.91 -18.44 18.81
CA ALA A 216 27.13 -18.36 19.62
C ALA A 216 26.89 -18.67 21.12
N LYS A 217 25.62 -18.62 21.58
CA LYS A 217 25.21 -18.92 22.96
C LYS A 217 24.78 -20.37 23.17
N LYS A 218 24.69 -21.14 22.09
CA LYS A 218 24.43 -22.60 22.12
C LYS A 218 25.73 -23.39 22.00
#